data_6e417f2b31a0e01bf687202471d6152f
#
_entry.id   6e417f2b31a0e01bf687202471d6152f
#
_cell.length_a   1.000
_cell.length_b   1.000
_cell.length_c   1.000
_cell.angle_alpha   90.00
_cell.angle_beta   90.00
_cell.angle_gamma   90.00
#
_symmetry.space_group_name_H-M   'P 1'
#
loop_
_entity.id
_entity.type
_entity.pdbx_description
1 polymer ?
#
loop_
_entity_poly.entity_id
_entity_poly.type
_entity_poly.pdbx_seq_one_letter_code
_entity_poly.pdbx_strand_id
1 'polypeptide(L)'
;MYKISRFNIQIPYNNQWVLYNTFTGALSILDSPIQQIDESHYSKLVEQGFLVDDRLDELNKLEFERNRELYSSRVNHLHIEIAPTLRCQAKCWYCFENHGGIVMNRNVAEDVVAYLKRRIDSSGCKEFSLLFFGGEPLIAMDIVEIIGRSIKLYCDRKGIAFYIDIITNGINYTLDNAISLRKINVRNVQITLDGLGQRHNQAKGVDCFSTVIKNIVDCCELSNVSIRINVSTENKEEIPDLLKYLLEDLQLDGKIRVCRNIWLTFPILQTSQPIH
;
A
#
# COMPACT_ATOMS: atom_id res chain seq x y z
N MET A 1 -7.95 25.94 25.71
CA MET A 1 -9.16 25.11 25.72
C MET A 1 -8.98 24.07 24.62
N TYR A 2 -9.49 22.85 24.82
CA TYR A 2 -9.34 21.78 23.82
C TYR A 2 -10.71 21.39 23.26
N LYS A 3 -10.72 20.94 21.99
CA LYS A 3 -11.86 20.29 21.33
C LYS A 3 -11.49 18.90 20.85
N ILE A 4 -12.50 18.06 20.68
CA ILE A 4 -12.33 16.72 20.08
C ILE A 4 -11.96 16.91 18.62
N SER A 5 -10.88 16.22 18.17
CA SER A 5 -10.47 16.25 16.78
C SER A 5 -11.57 15.71 15.87
N ARG A 6 -11.83 16.39 14.75
CA ARG A 6 -12.77 15.95 13.72
C ARG A 6 -12.35 14.67 13.00
N PHE A 7 -11.07 14.32 13.11
CA PHE A 7 -10.50 13.11 12.48
C PHE A 7 -10.63 11.86 13.36
N ASN A 8 -11.29 11.97 14.52
CA ASN A 8 -11.53 10.81 15.37
C ASN A 8 -12.67 9.95 14.87
N ILE A 9 -12.42 8.65 14.85
CA ILE A 9 -13.43 7.60 14.71
C ILE A 9 -13.50 6.88 16.05
N GLN A 10 -14.69 6.75 16.61
CA GLN A 10 -14.93 6.10 17.88
C GLN A 10 -15.96 5.01 17.72
N ILE A 11 -15.65 3.78 18.15
CA ILE A 11 -16.53 2.63 18.06
C ILE A 11 -16.54 1.86 19.38
N PRO A 12 -17.72 1.35 19.84
CA PRO A 12 -17.80 0.47 21.00
C PRO A 12 -17.22 -0.90 20.65
N TYR A 13 -16.46 -1.50 21.59
CA TYR A 13 -15.87 -2.82 21.44
C TYR A 13 -15.63 -3.45 22.83
N ASN A 14 -16.24 -4.59 23.13
CA ASN A 14 -16.07 -5.36 24.38
C ASN A 14 -16.18 -4.51 25.65
N ASN A 15 -17.28 -3.75 25.81
CA ASN A 15 -17.51 -2.81 26.93
C ASN A 15 -16.51 -1.65 27.05
N GLN A 16 -15.67 -1.46 26.06
CA GLN A 16 -14.74 -0.35 25.94
C GLN A 16 -14.99 0.43 24.64
N TRP A 17 -14.21 1.46 24.41
CA TRP A 17 -14.28 2.27 23.20
C TRP A 17 -12.94 2.28 22.49
N VAL A 18 -12.92 1.85 21.24
CA VAL A 18 -11.76 2.00 20.36
C VAL A 18 -11.83 3.39 19.75
N LEU A 19 -10.79 4.20 19.97
CA LEU A 19 -10.64 5.54 19.44
C LEU A 19 -9.46 5.54 18.45
N TYR A 20 -9.74 5.92 17.21
CA TYR A 20 -8.75 6.02 16.14
C TYR A 20 -8.78 7.41 15.53
N ASN A 21 -7.62 8.05 15.40
CA ASN A 21 -7.50 9.34 14.71
C ASN A 21 -6.93 9.11 13.30
N THR A 22 -7.71 9.44 12.29
CA THR A 22 -7.35 9.21 10.87
C THR A 22 -6.25 10.15 10.36
N PHE A 23 -5.99 11.26 11.05
CA PHE A 23 -4.93 12.20 10.68
C PHE A 23 -3.58 11.81 11.28
N THR A 24 -3.55 11.44 12.56
CA THR A 24 -2.30 11.09 13.26
C THR A 24 -1.96 9.60 13.17
N GLY A 25 -2.95 8.75 12.84
CA GLY A 25 -2.84 7.30 12.89
C GLY A 25 -2.87 6.73 14.33
N ALA A 26 -3.07 7.57 15.34
CA ALA A 26 -3.12 7.13 16.73
C ALA A 26 -4.32 6.23 16.99
N LEU A 27 -4.11 5.17 17.78
CA LEU A 27 -5.12 4.23 18.24
C LEU A 27 -5.06 4.13 19.76
N SER A 28 -6.21 4.23 20.43
CA SER A 28 -6.35 4.05 21.88
C SER A 28 -7.61 3.26 22.21
N ILE A 29 -7.58 2.59 23.36
CA ILE A 29 -8.75 1.95 23.94
C ILE A 29 -9.11 2.74 25.20
N LEU A 30 -10.37 3.13 25.32
CA LEU A 30 -10.92 3.93 26.40
C LEU A 30 -12.03 3.16 27.11
N ASP A 31 -12.18 3.35 28.43
CA ASP A 31 -13.28 2.75 29.21
C ASP A 31 -14.60 3.48 29.01
N SER A 32 -14.56 4.72 28.48
CA SER A 32 -15.74 5.54 28.18
C SER A 32 -15.54 6.32 26.90
N PRO A 33 -16.63 6.83 26.27
CA PRO A 33 -16.51 7.68 25.09
C PRO A 33 -15.66 8.92 25.37
N ILE A 34 -14.90 9.40 24.37
CA ILE A 34 -14.00 10.56 24.52
C ILE A 34 -14.72 11.81 25.07
N GLN A 35 -16.02 11.94 24.82
CA GLN A 35 -16.84 13.04 25.34
C GLN A 35 -17.04 13.01 26.87
N GLN A 36 -16.76 11.87 27.49
CA GLN A 36 -16.94 11.63 28.94
C GLN A 36 -15.61 11.47 29.68
N ILE A 37 -14.48 11.68 29.00
CA ILE A 37 -13.16 11.52 29.59
C ILE A 37 -12.85 12.73 30.48
N ASP A 38 -12.33 12.43 31.67
CA ASP A 38 -11.90 13.43 32.65
C ASP A 38 -10.67 14.22 32.16
N GLU A 39 -10.61 15.51 32.52
CA GLU A 39 -9.51 16.42 32.12
C GLU A 39 -8.12 15.94 32.56
N SER A 40 -8.05 15.10 33.59
CA SER A 40 -6.77 14.51 34.05
C SER A 40 -6.07 13.67 32.96
N HIS A 41 -6.82 13.16 31.97
CA HIS A 41 -6.31 12.36 30.86
C HIS A 41 -6.04 13.17 29.58
N TYR A 42 -6.33 14.48 29.58
CA TYR A 42 -6.23 15.31 28.37
C TYR A 42 -4.81 15.40 27.82
N SER A 43 -3.77 15.43 28.68
CA SER A 43 -2.38 15.56 28.20
C SER A 43 -2.01 14.46 27.19
N LYS A 44 -2.35 13.21 27.48
CA LYS A 44 -2.09 12.06 26.61
C LYS A 44 -2.93 12.10 25.34
N LEU A 45 -4.20 12.49 25.46
CA LEU A 45 -5.10 12.61 24.31
C LEU A 45 -4.69 13.74 23.37
N VAL A 46 -4.12 14.83 23.91
CA VAL A 46 -3.55 15.94 23.11
C VAL A 46 -2.28 15.50 22.41
N GLU A 47 -1.38 14.81 23.10
CA GLU A 47 -0.14 14.29 22.51
C GLU A 47 -0.41 13.36 21.33
N GLN A 48 -1.44 12.53 21.42
CA GLN A 48 -1.87 11.60 20.38
C GLN A 48 -2.73 12.25 19.28
N GLY A 49 -3.16 13.50 19.47
CA GLY A 49 -3.97 14.26 18.52
C GLY A 49 -5.47 13.95 18.57
N PHE A 50 -5.95 13.23 19.59
CA PHE A 50 -7.39 13.01 19.80
C PHE A 50 -8.11 14.27 20.28
N LEU A 51 -7.41 15.10 21.06
CA LEU A 51 -7.81 16.44 21.43
C LEU A 51 -6.86 17.45 20.78
N VAL A 52 -7.40 18.56 20.32
CA VAL A 52 -6.65 19.64 19.68
C VAL A 52 -7.04 21.00 20.26
N ASP A 53 -6.18 22.01 20.11
CA ASP A 53 -6.53 23.38 20.49
C ASP A 53 -7.85 23.79 19.81
N ASP A 54 -8.77 24.41 20.55
CA ASP A 54 -10.10 24.78 20.06
C ASP A 54 -10.06 25.77 18.88
N ARG A 55 -8.99 26.58 18.81
CA ARG A 55 -8.73 27.56 17.75
C ARG A 55 -8.07 26.94 16.50
N LEU A 56 -7.61 25.68 16.59
CA LEU A 56 -6.96 25.05 15.46
C LEU A 56 -7.97 24.75 14.35
N ASP A 57 -7.72 25.27 13.17
CA ASP A 57 -8.40 24.83 11.95
C ASP A 57 -7.71 23.57 11.41
N GLU A 58 -8.32 22.41 11.70
CA GLU A 58 -7.75 21.12 11.33
C GLU A 58 -7.77 20.86 9.82
N LEU A 59 -8.71 21.48 9.07
CA LEU A 59 -8.73 21.33 7.61
C LEU A 59 -7.60 22.14 6.97
N ASN A 60 -7.39 23.37 7.40
CA ASN A 60 -6.26 24.17 6.94
C ASN A 60 -4.93 23.51 7.31
N LYS A 61 -4.83 22.87 8.49
CA LYS A 61 -3.65 22.10 8.86
C LYS A 61 -3.43 20.93 7.91
N LEU A 62 -4.47 20.14 7.60
CA LEU A 62 -4.40 19.04 6.66
C LEU A 62 -3.96 19.52 5.26
N GLU A 63 -4.55 20.62 4.78
CA GLU A 63 -4.20 21.21 3.48
C GLU A 63 -2.74 21.71 3.47
N PHE A 64 -2.30 22.37 4.53
CA PHE A 64 -0.91 22.79 4.67
C PHE A 64 0.07 21.63 4.65
N GLU A 65 -0.20 20.55 5.43
CA GLU A 65 0.65 19.36 5.45
C GLU A 65 0.70 18.68 4.07
N ARG A 66 -0.44 18.55 3.41
CA ARG A 66 -0.53 18.01 2.05
C ARG A 66 0.26 18.87 1.05
N ASN A 67 0.08 20.18 1.08
CA ASN A 67 0.81 21.09 0.20
C ASN A 67 2.31 21.07 0.50
N ARG A 68 2.69 20.99 1.76
CA ARG A 68 4.09 20.81 2.16
C ARG A 68 4.68 19.53 1.59
N GLU A 69 3.95 18.41 1.59
CA GLU A 69 4.41 17.15 0.96
C GLU A 69 4.51 17.26 -0.55
N LEU A 70 3.52 17.86 -1.20
CA LEU A 70 3.46 17.96 -2.66
C LEU A 70 4.49 18.95 -3.23
N TYR A 71 4.72 20.08 -2.53
CA TYR A 71 5.55 21.18 -3.03
C TYR A 71 6.87 21.34 -2.28
N SER A 72 7.09 20.64 -1.14
CA SER A 72 8.42 20.60 -0.59
C SER A 72 9.29 19.88 -1.61
N SER A 73 10.18 20.61 -2.23
CA SER A 73 11.28 20.01 -2.99
C SER A 73 12.14 19.20 -2.00
N ARG A 74 11.72 17.99 -1.66
CA ARG A 74 12.61 17.00 -1.09
C ARG A 74 13.58 16.62 -2.22
N VAL A 75 14.51 17.51 -2.47
CA VAL A 75 15.59 17.38 -3.44
C VAL A 75 16.41 16.08 -3.22
N ASN A 76 16.12 15.38 -2.14
CA ASN A 76 16.89 14.21 -1.73
C ASN A 76 16.30 12.87 -2.20
N HIS A 77 15.01 12.77 -2.51
CA HIS A 77 14.36 11.51 -2.90
C HIS A 77 13.60 11.68 -4.22
N LEU A 78 13.98 10.90 -5.22
CA LEU A 78 13.25 10.75 -6.48
C LEU A 78 12.50 9.42 -6.46
N HIS A 79 11.20 9.46 -6.72
CA HIS A 79 10.35 8.28 -6.85
C HIS A 79 9.74 8.21 -8.24
N ILE A 80 9.79 7.04 -8.88
CA ILE A 80 9.20 6.81 -10.20
C ILE A 80 8.43 5.49 -10.18
N GLU A 81 7.23 5.53 -10.76
CA GLU A 81 6.37 4.37 -10.91
C GLU A 81 6.42 3.84 -12.34
N ILE A 82 6.46 2.53 -12.51
CA ILE A 82 6.56 1.86 -13.82
C ILE A 82 5.57 0.71 -13.88
N ALA A 83 4.76 0.69 -14.94
CA ALA A 83 3.93 -0.44 -15.31
C ALA A 83 4.63 -1.24 -16.43
N PRO A 84 5.36 -2.34 -16.12
CA PRO A 84 6.05 -3.12 -17.14
C PRO A 84 5.08 -3.86 -18.07
N THR A 85 3.85 -4.05 -17.61
CA THR A 85 2.77 -4.66 -18.39
C THR A 85 1.40 -4.23 -17.87
N LEU A 86 0.41 -4.17 -18.78
CA LEU A 86 -1.00 -4.05 -18.43
C LEU A 86 -1.72 -5.43 -18.44
N ARG A 87 -1.00 -6.51 -18.76
CA ARG A 87 -1.56 -7.87 -18.64
C ARG A 87 -1.69 -8.26 -17.18
N CYS A 88 -2.80 -8.94 -16.87
CA CYS A 88 -3.04 -9.53 -15.55
C CYS A 88 -3.75 -10.85 -15.73
N GLN A 89 -3.41 -11.88 -14.95
CA GLN A 89 -4.11 -13.15 -14.90
C GLN A 89 -5.37 -13.10 -14.03
N ALA A 90 -5.48 -12.09 -13.13
CA ALA A 90 -6.68 -11.84 -12.35
C ALA A 90 -7.66 -10.94 -13.15
N LYS A 91 -8.95 -11.03 -12.80
CA LYS A 91 -10.05 -10.23 -13.35
C LYS A 91 -10.86 -9.62 -12.20
N CYS A 92 -10.17 -8.86 -11.35
CA CYS A 92 -10.80 -8.27 -10.16
C CYS A 92 -11.97 -7.38 -10.57
N TRP A 93 -13.14 -7.57 -9.95
CA TRP A 93 -14.34 -6.79 -10.27
C TRP A 93 -14.19 -5.29 -9.99
N TYR A 94 -13.28 -4.91 -9.11
CA TYR A 94 -12.98 -3.52 -8.75
C TYR A 94 -11.77 -2.94 -9.50
N CYS A 95 -11.19 -3.67 -10.45
CA CYS A 95 -9.99 -3.21 -11.14
C CYS A 95 -10.29 -1.99 -12.01
N PHE A 96 -9.50 -0.93 -11.82
CA PHE A 96 -9.60 0.29 -12.63
C PHE A 96 -8.74 0.21 -13.89
N GLU A 97 -7.83 -0.78 -13.98
CA GLU A 97 -6.96 -0.97 -15.12
C GLU A 97 -7.70 -1.64 -16.28
N ASN A 98 -7.49 -1.10 -17.47
CA ASN A 98 -7.91 -1.79 -18.70
C ASN A 98 -6.81 -2.80 -19.09
N HIS A 99 -7.06 -4.08 -18.84
CA HIS A 99 -6.11 -5.16 -19.08
C HIS A 99 -5.84 -5.35 -20.59
N GLY A 100 -5.01 -4.47 -21.16
CA GLY A 100 -4.49 -4.61 -22.52
C GLY A 100 -3.43 -5.72 -22.60
N GLY A 101 -3.25 -6.30 -23.81
CA GLY A 101 -2.24 -7.33 -24.04
C GLY A 101 -0.79 -6.83 -24.08
N ILE A 102 -0.53 -5.58 -23.72
CA ILE A 102 0.78 -4.93 -23.86
C ILE A 102 1.72 -5.39 -22.75
N VAL A 103 2.90 -5.86 -23.17
CA VAL A 103 4.05 -6.14 -22.31
C VAL A 103 5.22 -5.34 -22.84
N MET A 104 5.95 -4.67 -21.95
CA MET A 104 7.17 -3.95 -22.30
C MET A 104 8.18 -4.94 -22.89
N ASN A 105 8.76 -4.62 -24.03
CA ASN A 105 9.83 -5.40 -24.60
C ASN A 105 11.21 -4.91 -24.10
N ARG A 106 12.25 -5.68 -24.39
CA ARG A 106 13.61 -5.39 -23.95
C ARG A 106 14.13 -4.03 -24.40
N ASN A 107 13.87 -3.64 -25.67
CA ASN A 107 14.34 -2.36 -26.20
C ASN A 107 13.72 -1.18 -25.44
N VAL A 108 12.41 -1.24 -25.18
CA VAL A 108 11.72 -0.23 -24.38
C VAL A 108 12.27 -0.22 -22.95
N ALA A 109 12.57 -1.38 -22.35
CA ALA A 109 13.16 -1.43 -21.00
C ALA A 109 14.55 -0.76 -20.98
N GLU A 110 15.36 -0.94 -22.01
CA GLU A 110 16.67 -0.29 -22.16
C GLU A 110 16.53 1.24 -22.33
N ASP A 111 15.53 1.71 -23.08
CA ASP A 111 15.20 3.13 -23.19
C ASP A 111 14.74 3.73 -21.87
N VAL A 112 13.90 2.98 -21.11
CA VAL A 112 13.48 3.35 -19.76
C VAL A 112 14.70 3.47 -18.83
N VAL A 113 15.61 2.51 -18.86
CA VAL A 113 16.87 2.57 -18.07
C VAL A 113 17.68 3.82 -18.43
N ALA A 114 17.81 4.14 -19.72
CA ALA A 114 18.52 5.34 -20.17
C ALA A 114 17.82 6.62 -19.68
N TYR A 115 16.49 6.66 -19.75
CA TYR A 115 15.70 7.77 -19.21
C TYR A 115 15.88 7.94 -17.69
N LEU A 116 15.77 6.84 -16.93
CA LEU A 116 15.92 6.88 -15.49
C LEU A 116 17.29 7.40 -15.06
N LYS A 117 18.37 6.97 -15.71
CA LYS A 117 19.73 7.48 -15.45
C LYS A 117 19.81 8.98 -15.64
N ARG A 118 19.27 9.52 -16.76
CA ARG A 118 19.21 10.97 -17.00
C ARG A 118 18.40 11.70 -15.91
N ARG A 119 17.26 11.13 -15.48
CA ARG A 119 16.42 11.72 -14.42
C ARG A 119 17.14 11.73 -13.06
N ILE A 120 17.83 10.67 -12.71
CA ILE A 120 18.64 10.59 -11.50
C ILE A 120 19.74 11.68 -11.52
N ASP A 121 20.47 11.81 -12.64
CA ASP A 121 21.52 12.82 -12.78
C ASP A 121 20.98 14.24 -12.68
N SER A 122 19.87 14.54 -13.35
CA SER A 122 19.30 15.88 -13.36
C SER A 122 18.61 16.27 -12.05
N SER A 123 18.20 15.30 -11.24
CA SER A 123 17.53 15.58 -9.97
C SER A 123 18.49 15.90 -8.82
N GLY A 124 19.73 15.41 -8.90
CA GLY A 124 20.69 15.48 -7.79
C GLY A 124 20.25 14.73 -6.53
N CYS A 125 19.32 13.76 -6.67
CA CYS A 125 18.78 13.01 -5.55
C CYS A 125 19.85 12.19 -4.82
N LYS A 126 19.70 12.02 -3.51
CA LYS A 126 20.52 11.12 -2.69
C LYS A 126 19.88 9.76 -2.50
N GLU A 127 18.59 9.67 -2.76
CA GLU A 127 17.78 8.46 -2.68
C GLU A 127 16.90 8.35 -3.92
N PHE A 128 16.83 7.18 -4.51
CA PHE A 128 15.98 6.86 -5.64
C PHE A 128 15.16 5.60 -5.36
N SER A 129 13.89 5.65 -5.66
CA SER A 129 13.03 4.46 -5.56
C SER A 129 12.21 4.23 -6.81
N LEU A 130 11.97 2.96 -7.11
CA LEU A 130 11.04 2.52 -8.14
C LEU A 130 9.86 1.80 -7.50
N LEU A 131 8.66 2.04 -8.03
CA LEU A 131 7.49 1.22 -7.78
C LEU A 131 7.11 0.49 -9.08
N PHE A 132 7.09 -0.84 -9.04
CA PHE A 132 6.50 -1.62 -10.12
C PHE A 132 5.05 -1.98 -9.79
N PHE A 133 4.14 -1.64 -10.70
CA PHE A 133 2.72 -1.98 -10.62
C PHE A 133 2.13 -2.13 -12.03
N GLY A 134 0.83 -1.93 -12.22
CA GLY A 134 0.13 -2.05 -13.50
C GLY A 134 -0.86 -3.19 -13.46
N GLY A 135 -0.97 -3.99 -14.52
CA GLY A 135 -1.77 -5.23 -14.47
C GLY A 135 -1.21 -6.19 -13.41
N GLU A 136 -0.24 -7.01 -13.79
CA GLU A 136 0.56 -7.80 -12.84
C GLU A 136 2.05 -7.70 -13.22
N PRO A 137 2.86 -6.96 -12.49
CA PRO A 137 4.26 -6.71 -12.86
C PRO A 137 5.10 -7.98 -12.93
N LEU A 138 4.80 -9.00 -12.11
CA LEU A 138 5.55 -10.25 -12.10
C LEU A 138 5.25 -11.19 -13.28
N ILE A 139 4.33 -10.83 -14.19
CA ILE A 139 4.23 -11.46 -15.51
C ILE A 139 5.42 -11.07 -16.40
N ALA A 140 5.95 -9.85 -16.22
CA ALA A 140 7.09 -9.32 -16.95
C ALA A 140 8.36 -9.32 -16.07
N MET A 141 8.62 -10.42 -15.38
CA MET A 141 9.71 -10.52 -14.40
C MET A 141 11.08 -10.23 -15.02
N ASP A 142 11.31 -10.66 -16.26
CA ASP A 142 12.53 -10.37 -17.03
C ASP A 142 12.75 -8.86 -17.22
N ILE A 143 11.69 -8.10 -17.49
CA ILE A 143 11.73 -6.64 -17.61
C ILE A 143 12.01 -5.97 -16.28
N VAL A 144 11.35 -6.44 -15.21
CA VAL A 144 11.59 -5.97 -13.83
C VAL A 144 13.07 -6.18 -13.46
N GLU A 145 13.63 -7.35 -13.76
CA GLU A 145 15.05 -7.65 -13.51
C GLU A 145 16.00 -6.76 -14.33
N ILE A 146 15.73 -6.57 -15.63
CA ILE A 146 16.59 -5.74 -16.51
C ILE A 146 16.67 -4.32 -15.95
N ILE A 147 15.51 -3.71 -15.65
CA ILE A 147 15.44 -2.34 -15.15
C ILE A 147 16.07 -2.27 -13.75
N GLY A 148 15.63 -3.14 -12.83
CA GLY A 148 16.07 -3.12 -11.43
C GLY A 148 17.58 -3.31 -11.30
N ARG A 149 18.14 -4.30 -11.99
CA ARG A 149 19.59 -4.58 -11.98
C ARG A 149 20.41 -3.42 -12.55
N SER A 150 19.97 -2.86 -13.69
CA SER A 150 20.67 -1.77 -14.35
C SER A 150 20.70 -0.50 -13.51
N ILE A 151 19.59 -0.18 -12.85
CA ILE A 151 19.48 1.01 -12.01
C ILE A 151 20.18 0.80 -10.67
N LYS A 152 20.07 -0.39 -10.06
CA LYS A 152 20.84 -0.73 -8.86
C LYS A 152 22.34 -0.50 -9.06
N LEU A 153 22.90 -1.08 -10.10
CA LEU A 153 24.33 -0.91 -10.43
C LEU A 153 24.70 0.56 -10.69
N TYR A 154 23.79 1.32 -11.28
CA TYR A 154 24.01 2.75 -11.54
C TYR A 154 24.02 3.55 -10.25
N CYS A 155 23.04 3.35 -9.38
CA CYS A 155 22.96 4.03 -8.09
C CYS A 155 24.11 3.65 -7.16
N ASP A 156 24.49 2.36 -7.10
CA ASP A 156 25.62 1.88 -6.31
C ASP A 156 26.93 2.62 -6.70
N ARG A 157 27.18 2.81 -8.00
CA ARG A 157 28.38 3.55 -8.49
C ARG A 157 28.37 5.03 -8.13
N LYS A 158 27.17 5.61 -7.95
CA LYS A 158 27.01 7.04 -7.63
C LYS A 158 26.86 7.31 -6.14
N GLY A 159 26.81 6.28 -5.31
CA GLY A 159 26.56 6.43 -3.87
C GLY A 159 25.13 6.91 -3.56
N ILE A 160 24.14 6.59 -4.43
CA ILE A 160 22.75 6.94 -4.27
C ILE A 160 22.05 5.76 -3.62
N ALA A 161 21.31 5.98 -2.52
CA ALA A 161 20.47 4.96 -1.91
C ALA A 161 19.36 4.54 -2.90
N PHE A 162 19.20 3.24 -3.10
CA PHE A 162 18.22 2.72 -4.08
C PHE A 162 17.43 1.57 -3.50
N TYR A 163 16.13 1.54 -3.79
CA TYR A 163 15.26 0.39 -3.51
C TYR A 163 14.08 0.33 -4.48
N ILE A 164 13.46 -0.83 -4.52
CA ILE A 164 12.28 -1.11 -5.32
C ILE A 164 11.14 -1.55 -4.39
N ASP A 165 9.95 -1.06 -4.66
CA ASP A 165 8.70 -1.54 -4.10
C ASP A 165 7.86 -2.19 -5.22
N ILE A 166 7.06 -3.20 -4.90
CA ILE A 166 6.21 -3.91 -5.86
C ILE A 166 4.78 -4.02 -5.32
N ILE A 167 3.80 -3.74 -6.17
CA ILE A 167 2.39 -4.06 -5.93
C ILE A 167 2.02 -5.22 -6.85
N THR A 168 1.59 -6.35 -6.26
CA THR A 168 1.28 -7.59 -6.98
C THR A 168 0.02 -8.25 -6.45
N ASN A 169 -0.63 -9.07 -7.27
CA ASN A 169 -1.70 -9.96 -6.81
C ASN A 169 -1.17 -11.20 -6.06
N GLY A 170 0.14 -11.41 -6.04
CA GLY A 170 0.82 -12.46 -5.29
C GLY A 170 0.89 -13.83 -5.98
N ILE A 171 0.19 -14.04 -7.10
CA ILE A 171 0.16 -15.35 -7.79
C ILE A 171 1.57 -15.74 -8.27
N ASN A 172 2.29 -14.78 -8.85
CA ASN A 172 3.65 -14.99 -9.36
C ASN A 172 4.75 -14.61 -8.35
N TYR A 173 4.41 -14.33 -7.10
CA TYR A 173 5.39 -14.08 -6.05
C TYR A 173 5.94 -15.39 -5.48
N THR A 174 6.46 -16.23 -6.38
CA THR A 174 7.09 -17.53 -6.04
C THR A 174 8.44 -17.34 -5.36
N LEU A 175 8.92 -18.37 -4.67
CA LEU A 175 10.23 -18.34 -4.01
C LEU A 175 11.37 -17.95 -4.97
N ASP A 176 11.39 -18.47 -6.19
CA ASP A 176 12.41 -18.15 -7.19
C ASP A 176 12.35 -16.67 -7.59
N ASN A 177 11.13 -16.14 -7.82
CA ASN A 177 10.94 -14.73 -8.13
C ASN A 177 11.32 -13.85 -6.94
N ALA A 178 10.96 -14.22 -5.72
CA ALA A 178 11.31 -13.48 -4.52
C ALA A 178 12.84 -13.41 -4.29
N ILE A 179 13.55 -14.52 -4.54
CA ILE A 179 15.02 -14.55 -4.51
C ILE A 179 15.62 -13.63 -5.57
N SER A 180 15.08 -13.62 -6.78
CA SER A 180 15.52 -12.73 -7.86
C SER A 180 15.25 -11.26 -7.54
N LEU A 181 14.08 -10.95 -7.00
CA LEU A 181 13.68 -9.62 -6.56
C LEU A 181 14.60 -9.07 -5.45
N ARG A 182 14.99 -9.92 -4.50
CA ARG A 182 15.94 -9.55 -3.45
C ARG A 182 17.29 -9.12 -4.01
N LYS A 183 17.78 -9.76 -5.08
CA LYS A 183 19.08 -9.43 -5.74
C LYS A 183 19.08 -8.02 -6.36
N ILE A 184 17.93 -7.51 -6.77
CA ILE A 184 17.77 -6.16 -7.33
C ILE A 184 17.31 -5.13 -6.30
N ASN A 185 17.34 -5.46 -5.02
CA ASN A 185 16.99 -4.61 -3.88
C ASN A 185 15.50 -4.27 -3.78
N VAL A 186 14.61 -5.24 -4.06
CA VAL A 186 13.20 -5.10 -3.70
C VAL A 186 13.08 -5.12 -2.17
N ARG A 187 12.56 -4.02 -1.62
CA ARG A 187 12.41 -3.80 -0.19
C ARG A 187 11.03 -4.20 0.31
N ASN A 188 9.99 -3.72 -0.36
CA ASN A 188 8.62 -3.98 0.03
C ASN A 188 7.84 -4.65 -1.11
N VAL A 189 7.02 -5.63 -0.73
CA VAL A 189 6.08 -6.31 -1.64
C VAL A 189 4.69 -6.18 -1.05
N GLN A 190 3.81 -5.43 -1.71
CA GLN A 190 2.42 -5.30 -1.32
C GLN A 190 1.57 -6.32 -2.07
N ILE A 191 0.90 -7.19 -1.33
CA ILE A 191 -0.01 -8.22 -1.87
C ILE A 191 -1.44 -7.91 -1.42
N THR A 192 -2.40 -7.98 -2.35
CA THR A 192 -3.80 -7.71 -2.04
C THR A 192 -4.56 -8.99 -1.74
N LEU A 193 -5.17 -9.07 -0.54
CA LEU A 193 -6.13 -10.10 -0.15
C LEU A 193 -7.52 -9.47 0.07
N ASP A 194 -8.57 -10.09 -0.45
CA ASP A 194 -9.93 -9.55 -0.43
C ASP A 194 -10.90 -10.37 0.45
N GLY A 195 -10.40 -11.34 1.18
CA GLY A 195 -11.14 -12.25 2.06
C GLY A 195 -10.51 -13.62 2.15
N LEU A 196 -11.17 -14.56 2.81
CA LEU A 196 -10.74 -15.95 2.93
C LEU A 196 -11.16 -16.78 1.69
N GLY A 197 -10.32 -17.70 1.27
CA GLY A 197 -10.62 -18.78 0.33
C GLY A 197 -11.44 -18.34 -0.88
N GLN A 198 -12.69 -18.80 -0.92
CA GLN A 198 -13.59 -18.54 -2.05
C GLN A 198 -13.92 -17.07 -2.24
N ARG A 199 -14.02 -16.28 -1.17
CA ARG A 199 -14.27 -14.83 -1.26
C ARG A 199 -13.16 -14.13 -2.04
N HIS A 200 -11.89 -14.44 -1.71
CA HIS A 200 -10.75 -13.91 -2.44
C HIS A 200 -10.79 -14.31 -3.92
N ASN A 201 -11.04 -15.59 -4.19
CA ASN A 201 -11.09 -16.12 -5.56
C ASN A 201 -12.20 -15.45 -6.40
N GLN A 202 -13.37 -15.21 -5.81
CA GLN A 202 -14.46 -14.48 -6.45
C GLN A 202 -14.06 -13.03 -6.73
N ALA A 203 -13.44 -12.34 -5.77
CA ALA A 203 -12.98 -10.97 -5.95
C ALA A 203 -11.92 -10.85 -7.04
N LYS A 204 -11.03 -11.84 -7.15
CA LYS A 204 -9.97 -11.90 -8.17
C LYS A 204 -10.43 -12.45 -9.52
N GLY A 205 -11.59 -13.10 -9.58
CA GLY A 205 -12.09 -13.77 -10.78
C GLY A 205 -11.23 -14.93 -11.25
N VAL A 206 -10.44 -15.51 -10.33
CA VAL A 206 -9.54 -16.65 -10.55
C VAL A 206 -9.31 -17.40 -9.24
N ASP A 207 -9.18 -18.72 -9.31
CA ASP A 207 -8.86 -19.56 -8.15
C ASP A 207 -7.37 -19.45 -7.84
N CYS A 208 -7.02 -18.60 -6.85
CA CYS A 208 -5.62 -18.30 -6.54
C CYS A 208 -5.31 -18.18 -5.04
N PHE A 209 -6.30 -18.21 -4.15
CA PHE A 209 -6.09 -17.96 -2.72
C PHE A 209 -4.98 -18.84 -2.12
N SER A 210 -5.08 -20.16 -2.30
CA SER A 210 -4.10 -21.12 -1.76
C SER A 210 -2.69 -20.88 -2.30
N THR A 211 -2.56 -20.53 -3.58
CA THR A 211 -1.28 -20.19 -4.20
C THR A 211 -0.71 -18.90 -3.59
N VAL A 212 -1.53 -17.87 -3.43
CA VAL A 212 -1.09 -16.59 -2.86
C VAL A 212 -0.67 -16.76 -1.40
N ILE A 213 -1.46 -17.50 -0.60
CA ILE A 213 -1.11 -17.79 0.80
C ILE A 213 0.22 -18.56 0.90
N LYS A 214 0.38 -19.62 0.09
CA LYS A 214 1.64 -20.36 0.02
C LYS A 214 2.82 -19.44 -0.29
N ASN A 215 2.70 -18.59 -1.29
CA ASN A 215 3.74 -17.65 -1.69
C ASN A 215 4.06 -16.62 -0.58
N ILE A 216 3.07 -16.15 0.15
CA ILE A 216 3.28 -15.26 1.30
C ILE A 216 4.10 -15.96 2.39
N VAL A 217 3.69 -17.18 2.77
CA VAL A 217 4.38 -17.97 3.81
C VAL A 217 5.82 -18.27 3.40
N ASP A 218 6.04 -18.71 2.17
CA ASP A 218 7.37 -19.11 1.68
C ASP A 218 8.33 -17.91 1.54
N CYS A 219 7.79 -16.70 1.33
CA CYS A 219 8.61 -15.54 0.92
C CYS A 219 8.62 -14.37 1.91
N CYS A 220 7.84 -14.41 3.01
CA CYS A 220 7.70 -13.28 3.94
C CYS A 220 9.02 -12.84 4.62
N GLU A 221 10.04 -13.69 4.64
CA GLU A 221 11.36 -13.37 5.20
C GLU A 221 12.36 -12.81 4.15
N LEU A 222 11.99 -12.84 2.86
CA LEU A 222 12.85 -12.36 1.78
C LEU A 222 12.69 -10.86 1.49
N SER A 223 11.53 -10.29 1.82
CA SER A 223 11.17 -8.88 1.65
C SER A 223 10.22 -8.46 2.76
N ASN A 224 10.01 -7.16 2.94
CA ASN A 224 8.93 -6.65 3.79
C ASN A 224 7.59 -6.88 3.08
N VAL A 225 6.91 -7.94 3.42
CA VAL A 225 5.58 -8.22 2.83
C VAL A 225 4.52 -7.41 3.56
N SER A 226 3.74 -6.64 2.81
CA SER A 226 2.56 -5.94 3.30
C SER A 226 1.29 -6.49 2.65
N ILE A 227 0.34 -6.89 3.46
CA ILE A 227 -0.96 -7.36 3.00
C ILE A 227 -1.91 -6.17 2.97
N ARG A 228 -2.38 -5.85 1.77
CA ARG A 228 -3.44 -4.86 1.57
C ARG A 228 -4.79 -5.56 1.55
N ILE A 229 -5.70 -5.15 2.42
CA ILE A 229 -7.06 -5.67 2.45
C ILE A 229 -7.99 -4.58 1.92
N ASN A 230 -8.68 -4.88 0.81
CA ASN A 230 -9.75 -4.02 0.31
C ASN A 230 -11.04 -4.41 1.04
N VAL A 231 -11.51 -3.53 1.93
CA VAL A 231 -12.72 -3.77 2.72
C VAL A 231 -13.93 -3.19 2.00
N SER A 232 -14.97 -3.99 1.82
CA SER A 232 -16.26 -3.61 1.24
C SER A 232 -17.40 -4.06 2.14
N THR A 233 -18.62 -3.69 1.80
CA THR A 233 -19.83 -4.19 2.48
C THR A 233 -19.97 -5.71 2.39
N GLU A 234 -19.37 -6.32 1.38
CA GLU A 234 -19.51 -7.75 1.10
C GLU A 234 -18.54 -8.62 1.91
N ASN A 235 -17.36 -8.08 2.29
CA ASN A 235 -16.32 -8.85 2.98
C ASN A 235 -16.01 -8.37 4.39
N LYS A 236 -16.55 -7.24 4.83
CA LYS A 236 -16.20 -6.62 6.12
C LYS A 236 -16.36 -7.54 7.33
N GLU A 237 -17.35 -8.41 7.32
CA GLU A 237 -17.64 -9.35 8.41
C GLU A 237 -16.61 -10.50 8.47
N GLU A 238 -15.94 -10.82 7.35
CA GLU A 238 -14.93 -11.89 7.26
C GLU A 238 -13.52 -11.38 7.57
N ILE A 239 -13.30 -10.06 7.67
CA ILE A 239 -11.96 -9.50 7.88
C ILE A 239 -11.33 -9.95 9.21
N PRO A 240 -12.06 -10.01 10.34
CA PRO A 240 -11.49 -10.55 11.59
C PRO A 240 -10.98 -11.99 11.43
N ASP A 241 -11.71 -12.84 10.73
CA ASP A 241 -11.34 -14.23 10.50
C ASP A 241 -10.11 -14.33 9.57
N LEU A 242 -10.04 -13.47 8.53
CA LEU A 242 -8.85 -13.38 7.67
C LEU A 242 -7.62 -12.95 8.48
N LEU A 243 -7.76 -11.97 9.37
CA LEU A 243 -6.65 -11.50 10.20
C LEU A 243 -6.20 -12.60 11.17
N LYS A 244 -7.14 -13.28 11.83
CA LYS A 244 -6.84 -14.42 12.69
C LYS A 244 -6.09 -15.50 11.93
N TYR A 245 -6.60 -15.88 10.76
CA TYR A 245 -5.95 -16.89 9.90
C TYR A 245 -4.50 -16.50 9.55
N LEU A 246 -4.25 -15.26 9.14
CA LEU A 246 -2.91 -14.81 8.76
C LEU A 246 -1.97 -14.72 9.97
N LEU A 247 -2.41 -14.10 11.06
CA LEU A 247 -1.53 -13.76 12.18
C LEU A 247 -1.35 -14.93 13.15
N GLU A 248 -2.42 -15.65 13.48
CA GLU A 248 -2.42 -16.72 14.45
C GLU A 248 -2.20 -18.09 13.80
N ASP A 249 -3.08 -18.51 12.88
CA ASP A 249 -3.05 -19.86 12.33
C ASP A 249 -1.81 -20.10 11.44
N LEU A 250 -1.41 -19.10 10.64
CA LEU A 250 -0.19 -19.14 9.82
C LEU A 250 1.05 -18.59 10.53
N GLN A 251 0.92 -18.08 11.75
CA GLN A 251 2.02 -17.53 12.55
C GLN A 251 2.83 -16.45 11.84
N LEU A 252 2.14 -15.56 11.10
CA LEU A 252 2.76 -14.48 10.34
C LEU A 252 2.83 -13.16 11.13
N ASP A 253 2.43 -13.15 12.41
CA ASP A 253 2.59 -11.99 13.28
C ASP A 253 4.06 -11.58 13.39
N GLY A 254 4.31 -10.27 13.25
CA GLY A 254 5.67 -9.74 13.19
C GLY A 254 6.44 -9.97 11.88
N LYS A 255 5.98 -10.88 11.00
CA LYS A 255 6.62 -11.17 9.70
C LYS A 255 6.02 -10.40 8.54
N ILE A 256 4.75 -10.03 8.64
CA ILE A 256 4.03 -9.26 7.63
C ILE A 256 3.46 -7.98 8.25
N ARG A 257 3.16 -7.00 7.38
CA ARG A 257 2.39 -5.81 7.75
C ARG A 257 0.99 -5.91 7.15
N VAL A 258 -0.03 -5.47 7.85
CA VAL A 258 -1.39 -5.43 7.32
C VAL A 258 -1.83 -3.98 7.16
N CYS A 259 -2.18 -3.61 5.93
CA CYS A 259 -2.70 -2.30 5.56
C CYS A 259 -4.16 -2.44 5.12
N ARG A 260 -5.05 -1.60 5.65
CA ARG A 260 -6.47 -1.59 5.28
C ARG A 260 -6.75 -0.45 4.31
N ASN A 261 -7.38 -0.74 3.17
CA ASN A 261 -8.03 0.25 2.32
C ASN A 261 -9.54 0.02 2.41
N ILE A 262 -10.27 1.05 2.85
CA ILE A 262 -11.72 1.01 2.87
C ILE A 262 -12.22 1.50 1.52
N TRP A 263 -12.81 0.62 0.74
CA TRP A 263 -13.61 0.98 -0.43
C TRP A 263 -15.05 1.21 0.05
N LEU A 264 -15.42 2.49 0.22
CA LEU A 264 -16.84 2.82 0.29
C LEU A 264 -17.37 2.61 -1.13
N THR A 265 -18.18 1.55 -1.31
CA THR A 265 -19.03 1.42 -2.50
C THR A 265 -20.09 2.52 -2.44
N PHE A 266 -19.74 3.72 -2.92
CA PHE A 266 -20.76 4.63 -3.38
C PHE A 266 -21.40 3.97 -4.61
N PRO A 267 -22.74 3.91 -4.71
CA PRO A 267 -23.36 3.55 -5.97
C PRO A 267 -22.85 4.57 -7.00
N ILE A 268 -22.04 4.09 -7.93
CA ILE A 268 -21.65 4.88 -9.10
C ILE A 268 -22.96 5.14 -9.81
N LEU A 269 -23.46 6.38 -9.69
CA LEU A 269 -24.50 6.87 -10.59
C LEU A 269 -23.89 6.70 -11.99
N GLN A 270 -24.36 5.67 -12.69
CA GLN A 270 -24.12 5.53 -14.13
C GLN A 270 -24.72 6.75 -14.81
N THR A 271 -23.97 7.82 -14.91
CA THR A 271 -24.26 8.86 -15.89
C THR A 271 -23.68 8.38 -17.22
N SER A 272 -24.47 7.57 -17.90
CA SER A 272 -24.34 7.34 -19.33
C SER A 272 -24.64 8.64 -20.06
N GLN A 273 -23.62 9.42 -20.33
CA GLN A 273 -23.63 10.39 -21.45
C GLN A 273 -22.23 10.41 -22.07
N PRO A 274 -22.11 10.11 -23.36
CA PRO A 274 -20.84 10.29 -24.08
C PRO A 274 -20.57 11.79 -24.25
N ILE A 275 -19.37 12.19 -23.89
CA ILE A 275 -18.85 13.52 -24.22
C ILE A 275 -18.48 13.46 -25.70
N HIS A 276 -19.18 14.27 -26.52
CA HIS A 276 -18.86 14.55 -27.93
C HIS A 276 -17.62 15.43 -28.06
#